data_46087554c0eabd0f7487f690268a2eb8
#
_entry.id   46087554c0eabd0f7487f690268a2eb8
#
_cell.length_a   1.000
_cell.length_b   1.000
_cell.length_c   1.000
_cell.angle_alpha   90.00
_cell.angle_beta   90.00
_cell.angle_gamma   90.00
#
_symmetry.space_group_name_H-M   'P 1'
#
loop_
_entity.id
_entity.type
_entity.pdbx_description
1 polymer ?
#
loop_
_entity_poly.entity_id
_entity_poly.type
_entity_poly.pdbx_seq_one_letter_code
_entity_poly.pdbx_strand_id
1 'polypeptide(L)'
;MANLKSLAKDTAIYGLSSIIGRFLNYLLVPLYTHVIASSSGDYGVVTNLYAYTALLLVILTYGMETTFFRFSNKEGENPDKVYSTILTSVLTTSVLFAGLVVLFIKPISSALGYAGHPSYVWAMTATVAIDAFQCIPFSYLRLKKRPLKFAALKLLFIGLNIFLNLAYFVILPKLEANPFGIYDGGLDVGYVFYINLFCTAFITLFFWKELRGFKFGFDGRLLKRMLGYSWPILMLGIAGILNQSGSQIIFPFIYGEGSSVPLGIY
;
A
#
# COMPACT_ATOMS: atom_id res chain seq x y z
N MET A 1 35.91 3.81 -7.48
CA MET A 1 35.55 3.22 -6.17
C MET A 1 34.38 4.00 -5.60
N ALA A 2 33.23 3.39 -5.38
CA ALA A 2 32.12 4.07 -4.69
C ALA A 2 32.63 4.44 -3.31
N ASN A 3 32.53 5.73 -2.94
CA ASN A 3 33.00 6.19 -1.65
C ASN A 3 32.15 5.51 -0.56
N LEU A 4 32.76 4.68 0.28
CA LEU A 4 32.06 3.93 1.33
C LEU A 4 31.17 4.83 2.21
N LYS A 5 31.62 6.08 2.43
CA LYS A 5 30.84 7.10 3.14
C LYS A 5 29.54 7.48 2.40
N SER A 6 29.58 7.60 1.06
CA SER A 6 28.37 7.89 0.27
C SER A 6 27.38 6.72 0.32
N LEU A 7 27.88 5.50 0.19
CA LEU A 7 27.03 4.28 0.26
C LEU A 7 26.39 4.14 1.65
N ALA A 8 27.16 4.35 2.71
CA ALA A 8 26.65 4.32 4.08
C ALA A 8 25.60 5.42 4.33
N LYS A 9 25.82 6.64 3.83
CA LYS A 9 24.86 7.74 3.92
C LYS A 9 23.56 7.41 3.19
N ASP A 10 23.63 6.92 1.96
CA ASP A 10 22.43 6.59 1.17
C ASP A 10 21.65 5.45 1.83
N THR A 11 22.34 4.40 2.30
CA THR A 11 21.72 3.28 3.01
C THR A 11 21.06 3.74 4.31
N ALA A 12 21.73 4.65 5.06
CA ALA A 12 21.15 5.21 6.28
C ALA A 12 19.87 6.02 5.99
N ILE A 13 19.85 6.84 4.94
CA ILE A 13 18.65 7.62 4.57
C ILE A 13 17.51 6.69 4.17
N TYR A 14 17.74 5.66 3.35
CA TYR A 14 16.70 4.70 2.96
C TYR A 14 16.19 3.88 4.15
N GLY A 15 17.10 3.37 4.99
CA GLY A 15 16.76 2.59 6.17
C GLY A 15 16.01 3.43 7.21
N LEU A 16 16.56 4.59 7.55
CA LEU A 16 15.98 5.47 8.57
C LEU A 16 14.59 5.98 8.16
N SER A 17 14.41 6.42 6.90
CA SER A 17 13.09 6.85 6.41
C SER A 17 12.05 5.72 6.46
N SER A 18 12.46 4.48 6.21
CA SER A 18 11.56 3.32 6.29
C SER A 18 11.23 2.94 7.73
N ILE A 19 12.20 3.03 8.65
CA ILE A 19 11.99 2.75 10.08
C ILE A 19 11.13 3.83 10.72
N ILE A 20 11.45 5.11 10.49
CA ILE A 20 10.65 6.24 10.98
C ILE A 20 9.22 6.12 10.43
N GLY A 21 9.08 5.72 9.16
CA GLY A 21 7.79 5.49 8.55
C GLY A 21 6.93 4.47 9.28
N ARG A 22 7.49 3.33 9.61
CA ARG A 22 6.79 2.28 10.37
C ARG A 22 6.44 2.75 11.77
N PHE A 23 7.37 3.41 12.45
CA PHE A 23 7.16 3.92 13.81
C PHE A 23 6.03 4.96 13.83
N LEU A 24 6.04 5.92 12.90
CA LEU A 24 5.00 6.95 12.81
C LEU A 24 3.62 6.37 12.48
N ASN A 25 3.54 5.38 11.57
CA ASN A 25 2.28 4.68 11.33
C ASN A 25 1.80 3.91 12.56
N TYR A 26 2.71 3.35 13.35
CA TYR A 26 2.35 2.68 14.61
C TYR A 26 1.70 3.65 15.62
N LEU A 27 2.01 4.95 15.56
CA LEU A 27 1.36 5.96 16.40
C LEU A 27 -0.14 6.15 16.09
N LEU A 28 -0.62 5.72 14.92
CA LEU A 28 -2.05 5.72 14.61
C LEU A 28 -2.83 4.63 15.35
N VAL A 29 -2.17 3.54 15.78
CA VAL A 29 -2.83 2.46 16.51
C VAL A 29 -3.44 2.96 17.83
N PRO A 30 -2.71 3.65 18.73
CA PRO A 30 -3.30 4.25 19.93
C PRO A 30 -4.42 5.25 19.62
N LEU A 31 -4.29 6.02 18.54
CA LEU A 31 -5.35 6.93 18.11
C LEU A 31 -6.63 6.17 17.79
N TYR A 32 -6.54 5.14 16.95
CA TYR A 32 -7.70 4.36 16.55
C TYR A 32 -8.33 3.60 17.72
N THR A 33 -7.52 2.98 18.56
CA THR A 33 -8.02 2.24 19.73
C THR A 33 -8.64 3.14 20.81
N HIS A 34 -8.26 4.42 20.86
CA HIS A 34 -8.86 5.38 21.79
C HIS A 34 -10.14 6.01 21.24
N VAL A 35 -10.19 6.29 19.95
CA VAL A 35 -11.29 7.03 19.31
C VAL A 35 -12.37 6.07 18.78
N ILE A 36 -11.98 4.92 18.26
CA ILE A 36 -12.90 3.90 17.75
C ILE A 36 -13.25 2.96 18.90
N ALA A 37 -14.51 2.95 19.30
CA ALA A 37 -14.96 2.10 20.40
C ALA A 37 -14.69 0.63 20.11
N SER A 38 -14.01 -0.06 21.01
CA SER A 38 -13.70 -1.49 20.86
C SER A 38 -14.97 -2.36 20.81
N SER A 39 -16.06 -1.91 21.40
CA SER A 39 -17.35 -2.58 21.43
C SER A 39 -18.10 -2.55 20.08
N SER A 40 -17.77 -1.60 19.17
CA SER A 40 -18.40 -1.51 17.85
C SER A 40 -17.86 -2.53 16.84
N GLY A 41 -16.67 -3.10 17.10
CA GLY A 41 -15.96 -3.97 16.16
C GLY A 41 -15.26 -3.25 14.99
N ASP A 42 -15.36 -1.93 14.92
CA ASP A 42 -14.86 -1.12 13.82
C ASP A 42 -13.33 -1.19 13.68
N TYR A 43 -12.60 -1.30 14.78
CA TYR A 43 -11.17 -1.50 14.75
C TYR A 43 -10.79 -2.87 14.16
N GLY A 44 -11.60 -3.90 14.40
CA GLY A 44 -11.46 -5.21 13.76
C GLY A 44 -11.62 -5.14 12.23
N VAL A 45 -12.55 -4.29 11.75
CA VAL A 45 -12.72 -4.01 10.31
C VAL A 45 -11.44 -3.41 9.73
N VAL A 46 -10.84 -2.42 10.41
CA VAL A 46 -9.57 -1.80 9.99
C VAL A 46 -8.48 -2.85 9.88
N THR A 47 -8.29 -3.64 10.94
CA THR A 47 -7.25 -4.66 11.02
C THR A 47 -7.40 -5.71 9.93
N ASN A 48 -8.61 -6.21 9.72
CA ASN A 48 -8.92 -7.23 8.72
C ASN A 48 -8.67 -6.71 7.29
N LEU A 49 -9.19 -5.53 6.93
CA LEU A 49 -9.00 -4.97 5.61
C LEU A 49 -7.53 -4.65 5.31
N TYR A 50 -6.76 -4.17 6.29
CA TYR A 50 -5.32 -3.97 6.11
C TYR A 50 -4.56 -5.30 5.95
N ALA A 51 -5.00 -6.39 6.58
CA ALA A 51 -4.41 -7.71 6.36
C ALA A 51 -4.62 -8.21 4.92
N TYR A 52 -5.84 -8.04 4.37
CA TYR A 52 -6.10 -8.29 2.94
C TYR A 52 -5.25 -7.39 2.04
N THR A 53 -5.13 -6.11 2.37
CA THR A 53 -4.30 -5.15 1.62
C THR A 53 -2.86 -5.62 1.53
N ALA A 54 -2.28 -6.05 2.65
CA ALA A 54 -0.90 -6.52 2.70
C ALA A 54 -0.70 -7.77 1.82
N LEU A 55 -1.63 -8.73 1.84
CA LEU A 55 -1.59 -9.92 1.01
C LEU A 55 -1.70 -9.57 -0.49
N LEU A 56 -2.69 -8.75 -0.83
CA LEU A 56 -2.94 -8.32 -2.21
C LEU A 56 -1.77 -7.51 -2.78
N LEU A 57 -1.13 -6.66 -1.97
CA LEU A 57 0.04 -5.90 -2.38
C LEU A 57 1.20 -6.82 -2.77
N VAL A 58 1.47 -7.87 -1.99
CA VAL A 58 2.49 -8.87 -2.33
C VAL A 58 2.14 -9.60 -3.63
N ILE A 59 0.87 -9.97 -3.81
CA ILE A 59 0.39 -10.64 -5.03
C ILE A 59 0.53 -9.72 -6.25
N LEU A 60 0.12 -8.44 -6.15
CA LEU A 60 0.16 -7.49 -7.26
C LEU A 60 1.55 -7.00 -7.61
N THR A 61 2.47 -6.96 -6.66
CA THR A 61 3.87 -6.64 -6.91
C THR A 61 4.68 -7.84 -7.41
N TYR A 62 4.20 -9.06 -7.13
CA TYR A 62 4.77 -10.36 -7.53
C TYR A 62 6.30 -10.42 -7.58
N GLY A 63 6.96 -9.82 -6.58
CA GLY A 63 8.42 -9.82 -6.45
C GLY A 63 9.16 -8.94 -7.47
N MET A 64 8.45 -8.09 -8.23
CA MET A 64 9.05 -7.27 -9.28
C MET A 64 9.98 -6.18 -8.77
N GLU A 65 9.84 -5.75 -7.52
CA GLU A 65 10.77 -4.80 -6.90
C GLU A 65 12.20 -5.37 -6.85
N THR A 66 12.35 -6.57 -6.31
CA THR A 66 13.64 -7.26 -6.23
C THR A 66 14.16 -7.63 -7.61
N THR A 67 13.26 -8.09 -8.47
CA THR A 67 13.55 -8.45 -9.85
C THR A 67 14.07 -7.26 -10.66
N PHE A 68 13.49 -6.08 -10.45
CA PHE A 68 13.93 -4.83 -11.06
C PHE A 68 15.40 -4.54 -10.76
N PHE A 69 15.81 -4.60 -9.48
CA PHE A 69 17.20 -4.37 -9.10
C PHE A 69 18.15 -5.38 -9.72
N ARG A 70 17.79 -6.66 -9.72
CA ARG A 70 18.62 -7.71 -10.29
C ARG A 70 18.84 -7.52 -11.79
N PHE A 71 17.76 -7.32 -12.54
CA PHE A 71 17.85 -7.21 -14.00
C PHE A 71 18.40 -5.86 -14.46
N SER A 72 18.16 -4.76 -13.73
CA SER A 72 18.72 -3.45 -14.06
C SER A 72 20.25 -3.37 -13.84
N ASN A 73 20.82 -4.24 -13.01
CA ASN A 73 22.25 -4.31 -12.76
C ASN A 73 22.93 -5.50 -13.49
N LYS A 74 22.20 -6.26 -14.30
CA LYS A 74 22.72 -7.40 -15.02
C LYS A 74 23.42 -6.93 -16.31
N GLU A 75 24.65 -7.42 -16.55
CA GLU A 75 25.38 -7.15 -17.78
C GLU A 75 24.57 -7.59 -19.01
N GLY A 76 24.58 -6.77 -20.06
CA GLY A 76 23.85 -7.00 -21.30
C GLY A 76 22.36 -6.63 -21.27
N GLU A 77 21.80 -6.21 -20.13
CA GLU A 77 20.41 -5.71 -20.04
C GLU A 77 20.39 -4.17 -20.03
N ASN A 78 19.37 -3.61 -20.69
CA ASN A 78 19.14 -2.17 -20.67
C ASN A 78 18.22 -1.79 -19.48
N PRO A 79 18.70 -1.03 -18.47
CA PRO A 79 17.91 -0.69 -17.29
C PRO A 79 16.60 0.06 -17.60
N ASP A 80 16.58 0.89 -18.65
CA ASP A 80 15.38 1.64 -19.03
C ASP A 80 14.33 0.72 -19.67
N LYS A 81 14.78 -0.30 -20.41
CA LYS A 81 13.91 -1.34 -20.96
C LYS A 81 13.36 -2.26 -19.88
N VAL A 82 14.18 -2.60 -18.87
CA VAL A 82 13.75 -3.35 -17.69
C VAL A 82 12.68 -2.55 -16.92
N TYR A 83 12.94 -1.27 -16.66
CA TYR A 83 11.99 -0.37 -16.00
C TYR A 83 10.66 -0.29 -16.74
N SER A 84 10.72 -0.03 -18.05
CA SER A 84 9.54 0.08 -18.91
C SER A 84 8.69 -1.19 -18.90
N THR A 85 9.33 -2.36 -19.07
CA THR A 85 8.64 -3.65 -19.11
C THR A 85 7.95 -3.96 -17.78
N ILE A 86 8.64 -3.76 -16.66
CA ILE A 86 8.09 -4.04 -15.33
C ILE A 86 6.97 -3.05 -14.99
N LEU A 87 7.17 -1.75 -15.23
CA LEU A 87 6.17 -0.73 -14.93
C LEU A 87 4.88 -0.98 -15.74
N THR A 88 5.00 -1.29 -17.03
CA THR A 88 3.84 -1.64 -17.87
C THR A 88 3.14 -2.89 -17.34
N SER A 89 3.90 -3.93 -16.97
CA SER A 89 3.34 -5.18 -16.45
C SER A 89 2.57 -4.95 -15.15
N VAL A 90 3.19 -4.27 -14.17
CA VAL A 90 2.55 -4.00 -12.86
C VAL A 90 1.36 -3.06 -13.01
N LEU A 91 1.45 -2.03 -13.87
CA LEU A 91 0.33 -1.15 -14.15
C LEU A 91 -0.85 -1.93 -14.75
N THR A 92 -0.59 -2.76 -15.76
CA THR A 92 -1.63 -3.56 -16.42
C THR A 92 -2.31 -4.51 -15.44
N THR A 93 -1.54 -5.25 -14.63
CA THR A 93 -2.09 -6.19 -13.64
C THR A 93 -2.86 -5.45 -12.54
N SER A 94 -2.39 -4.29 -12.09
CA SER A 94 -3.09 -3.47 -11.08
C SER A 94 -4.41 -2.91 -11.61
N VAL A 95 -4.43 -2.41 -12.85
CA VAL A 95 -5.64 -1.90 -13.49
C VAL A 95 -6.67 -3.02 -13.74
N LEU A 96 -6.20 -4.17 -14.22
CA LEU A 96 -7.08 -5.34 -14.44
C LEU A 96 -7.66 -5.83 -13.11
N PHE A 97 -6.85 -5.92 -12.06
CA PHE A 97 -7.30 -6.28 -10.72
C PHE A 97 -8.36 -5.31 -10.21
N ALA A 98 -8.07 -4.00 -10.24
CA ALA A 98 -9.02 -2.98 -9.79
C ALA A 98 -10.32 -3.02 -10.61
N GLY A 99 -10.24 -3.17 -11.93
CA GLY A 99 -11.39 -3.31 -12.82
C GLY A 99 -12.25 -4.54 -12.48
N LEU A 100 -11.63 -5.68 -12.24
CA LEU A 100 -12.33 -6.91 -11.83
C LEU A 100 -13.03 -6.74 -10.48
N VAL A 101 -12.34 -6.16 -9.48
CA VAL A 101 -12.96 -5.93 -8.16
C VAL A 101 -14.12 -4.95 -8.26
N VAL A 102 -14.01 -3.87 -9.05
CA VAL A 102 -15.10 -2.92 -9.26
C VAL A 102 -16.29 -3.59 -9.96
N LEU A 103 -16.03 -4.41 -10.97
CA LEU A 103 -17.08 -5.15 -11.69
C LEU A 103 -17.84 -6.11 -10.77
N PHE A 104 -17.15 -6.76 -9.84
CA PHE A 104 -17.71 -7.73 -8.90
C PHE A 104 -17.78 -7.18 -7.46
N ILE A 105 -17.89 -5.86 -7.27
CA ILE A 105 -17.80 -5.23 -5.96
C ILE A 105 -18.84 -5.78 -4.96
N LYS A 106 -20.09 -5.97 -5.40
CA LYS A 106 -21.16 -6.47 -4.54
C LYS A 106 -20.92 -7.89 -4.04
N PRO A 107 -20.70 -8.91 -4.90
CA PRO A 107 -20.41 -10.27 -4.43
C PRO A 107 -19.11 -10.35 -3.61
N ILE A 108 -18.07 -9.60 -3.96
CA ILE A 108 -16.82 -9.58 -3.19
C ILE A 108 -17.05 -8.98 -1.81
N SER A 109 -17.73 -7.83 -1.70
CA SER A 109 -18.03 -7.19 -0.41
C SER A 109 -18.90 -8.10 0.46
N SER A 110 -19.88 -8.78 -0.12
CA SER A 110 -20.70 -9.73 0.60
C SER A 110 -19.90 -10.93 1.12
N ALA A 111 -19.04 -11.51 0.27
CA ALA A 111 -18.17 -12.63 0.65
C ALA A 111 -17.15 -12.28 1.74
N LEU A 112 -16.73 -11.03 1.80
CA LEU A 112 -15.81 -10.52 2.84
C LEU A 112 -16.52 -10.07 4.11
N GLY A 113 -17.87 -10.11 4.16
CA GLY A 113 -18.66 -9.64 5.30
C GLY A 113 -18.92 -8.13 5.32
N TYR A 114 -18.63 -7.42 4.22
CA TYR A 114 -18.78 -5.96 4.09
C TYR A 114 -19.92 -5.57 3.13
N ALA A 115 -20.99 -6.34 3.07
CA ALA A 115 -22.13 -6.07 2.19
C ALA A 115 -22.77 -4.69 2.39
N GLY A 116 -22.78 -4.19 3.64
CA GLY A 116 -23.28 -2.85 3.99
C GLY A 116 -22.33 -1.71 3.63
N HIS A 117 -21.04 -1.98 3.41
CA HIS A 117 -20.00 -0.99 3.17
C HIS A 117 -19.09 -1.33 1.98
N PRO A 118 -19.63 -1.48 0.75
CA PRO A 118 -18.82 -1.81 -0.43
C PRO A 118 -17.73 -0.76 -0.74
N SER A 119 -17.95 0.47 -0.28
CA SER A 119 -17.01 1.59 -0.42
C SER A 119 -15.66 1.34 0.28
N TYR A 120 -15.64 0.60 1.39
CA TYR A 120 -14.40 0.23 2.07
C TYR A 120 -13.55 -0.69 1.20
N VAL A 121 -14.20 -1.71 0.60
CA VAL A 121 -13.53 -2.65 -0.31
C VAL A 121 -13.02 -1.93 -1.56
N TRP A 122 -13.81 -0.99 -2.09
CA TRP A 122 -13.39 -0.16 -3.22
C TRP A 122 -12.17 0.69 -2.89
N ALA A 123 -12.22 1.42 -1.78
CA ALA A 123 -11.12 2.30 -1.35
C ALA A 123 -9.82 1.52 -1.16
N MET A 124 -9.89 0.35 -0.49
CA MET A 124 -8.72 -0.51 -0.29
C MET A 124 -8.20 -1.10 -1.60
N THR A 125 -9.09 -1.52 -2.50
CA THR A 125 -8.69 -2.00 -3.84
C THR A 125 -7.93 -0.94 -4.62
N ALA A 126 -8.45 0.29 -4.65
CA ALA A 126 -7.80 1.41 -5.33
C ALA A 126 -6.43 1.73 -4.69
N THR A 127 -6.37 1.74 -3.35
CA THR A 127 -5.11 1.96 -2.62
C THR A 127 -4.07 0.90 -2.99
N VAL A 128 -4.41 -0.38 -2.91
CA VAL A 128 -3.50 -1.49 -3.25
C VAL A 128 -3.02 -1.43 -4.69
N ALA A 129 -3.92 -1.13 -5.63
CA ALA A 129 -3.56 -1.02 -7.05
C ALA A 129 -2.56 0.11 -7.31
N ILE A 130 -2.77 1.27 -6.66
CA ILE A 130 -1.86 2.42 -6.75
C ILE A 130 -0.53 2.13 -6.03
N ASP A 131 -0.55 1.52 -4.85
CA ASP A 131 0.65 1.17 -4.08
C ASP A 131 1.52 0.15 -4.84
N ALA A 132 0.91 -0.86 -5.46
CA ALA A 132 1.61 -1.81 -6.31
C ALA A 132 2.28 -1.12 -7.50
N PHE A 133 1.60 -0.18 -8.15
CA PHE A 133 2.18 0.64 -9.20
C PHE A 133 3.34 1.48 -8.68
N GLN A 134 3.18 2.18 -7.55
CA GLN A 134 4.21 3.06 -6.97
C GLN A 134 5.49 2.32 -6.57
N CYS A 135 5.41 1.05 -6.24
CA CYS A 135 6.57 0.26 -5.82
C CYS A 135 7.70 0.31 -6.86
N ILE A 136 7.38 0.39 -8.16
CA ILE A 136 8.38 0.44 -9.24
C ILE A 136 9.03 1.83 -9.37
N PRO A 137 8.31 2.98 -9.41
CA PRO A 137 8.92 4.31 -9.31
C PRO A 137 9.77 4.52 -8.05
N PHE A 138 9.33 4.01 -6.89
CA PHE A 138 10.16 4.05 -5.67
C PHE A 138 11.46 3.24 -5.83
N SER A 139 11.39 2.07 -6.44
CA SER A 139 12.57 1.24 -6.75
C SER A 139 13.50 1.92 -7.74
N TYR A 140 12.95 2.64 -8.73
CA TYR A 140 13.72 3.43 -9.68
C TYR A 140 14.47 4.59 -9.00
N LEU A 141 13.85 5.29 -8.03
CA LEU A 141 14.54 6.31 -7.23
C LEU A 141 15.76 5.73 -6.49
N ARG A 142 15.62 4.51 -5.95
CA ARG A 142 16.74 3.81 -5.30
C ARG A 142 17.84 3.42 -6.30
N LEU A 143 17.47 2.89 -7.47
CA LEU A 143 18.44 2.56 -8.52
C LEU A 143 19.22 3.79 -9.00
N LYS A 144 18.53 4.93 -9.17
CA LYS A 144 19.14 6.21 -9.58
C LYS A 144 19.81 6.97 -8.43
N LYS A 145 19.97 6.36 -7.25
CA LYS A 145 20.62 6.94 -6.05
C LYS A 145 20.06 8.31 -5.68
N ARG A 146 18.71 8.42 -5.60
CA ARG A 146 17.98 9.61 -5.17
C ARG A 146 17.34 9.43 -3.79
N PRO A 147 18.16 9.23 -2.71
CA PRO A 147 17.64 8.90 -1.39
C PRO A 147 16.80 10.02 -0.78
N LEU A 148 17.13 11.28 -1.00
CA LEU A 148 16.39 12.41 -0.44
C LEU A 148 14.97 12.49 -1.00
N LYS A 149 14.78 12.29 -2.32
CA LYS A 149 13.43 12.26 -2.91
C LYS A 149 12.63 11.08 -2.39
N PHE A 150 13.25 9.90 -2.30
CA PHE A 150 12.61 8.71 -1.73
C PHE A 150 12.13 8.97 -0.30
N ALA A 151 13.03 9.45 0.57
CA ALA A 151 12.72 9.75 1.97
C ALA A 151 11.65 10.83 2.10
N ALA A 152 11.77 11.92 1.34
CA ALA A 152 10.80 13.02 1.36
C ALA A 152 9.38 12.54 0.99
N LEU A 153 9.24 11.72 -0.07
CA LEU A 153 7.93 11.19 -0.47
C LEU A 153 7.35 10.23 0.57
N LYS A 154 8.18 9.36 1.17
CA LYS A 154 7.73 8.47 2.24
C LYS A 154 7.29 9.23 3.49
N LEU A 155 8.09 10.21 3.93
CA LEU A 155 7.75 11.02 5.09
C LEU A 155 6.55 11.95 4.84
N LEU A 156 6.42 12.49 3.62
CA LEU A 156 5.26 13.28 3.22
C LEU A 156 3.98 12.46 3.26
N PHE A 157 4.00 11.22 2.73
CA PHE A 157 2.87 10.30 2.82
C PHE A 157 2.44 10.09 4.27
N ILE A 158 3.39 9.73 5.13
CA ILE A 158 3.10 9.41 6.53
C ILE A 158 2.64 10.64 7.30
N GLY A 159 3.32 11.78 7.13
CA GLY A 159 2.95 13.03 7.77
C GLY A 159 1.55 13.50 7.37
N LEU A 160 1.23 13.42 6.07
CA LEU A 160 -0.10 13.75 5.55
C LEU A 160 -1.16 12.78 6.08
N ASN A 161 -0.87 11.48 6.09
CA ASN A 161 -1.79 10.46 6.60
C ASN A 161 -2.10 10.68 8.09
N ILE A 162 -1.08 10.90 8.92
CA ILE A 162 -1.25 11.19 10.36
C ILE A 162 -2.04 12.49 10.54
N PHE A 163 -1.66 13.55 9.83
CA PHE A 163 -2.32 14.85 9.94
C PHE A 163 -3.82 14.77 9.61
N LEU A 164 -4.17 14.12 8.50
CA LEU A 164 -5.57 13.99 8.09
C LEU A 164 -6.37 13.08 9.04
N ASN A 165 -5.77 12.01 9.57
CA ASN A 165 -6.42 11.17 10.57
C ASN A 165 -6.65 11.95 11.88
N LEU A 166 -5.68 12.71 12.36
CA LEU A 166 -5.86 13.58 13.54
C LEU A 166 -6.91 14.66 13.27
N ALA A 167 -6.91 15.25 12.08
CA ALA A 167 -7.91 16.25 11.71
C ALA A 167 -9.32 15.67 11.75
N TYR A 168 -9.54 14.49 11.15
CA TYR A 168 -10.86 13.87 11.09
C TYR A 168 -11.31 13.31 12.43
N PHE A 169 -10.48 12.53 13.11
CA PHE A 169 -10.88 11.78 14.30
C PHE A 169 -10.79 12.59 15.61
N VAL A 170 -10.00 13.68 15.64
CA VAL A 170 -9.78 14.45 16.87
C VAL A 170 -10.21 15.90 16.75
N ILE A 171 -9.86 16.59 15.65
CA ILE A 171 -10.08 18.03 15.52
C ILE A 171 -11.53 18.33 15.12
N LEU A 172 -12.06 17.69 14.09
CA LEU A 172 -13.43 17.93 13.62
C LEU A 172 -14.49 17.68 14.70
N PRO A 173 -14.45 16.57 15.46
CA PRO A 173 -15.40 16.34 16.54
C PRO A 173 -15.38 17.42 17.62
N LYS A 174 -14.19 17.95 17.95
CA LYS A 174 -14.04 19.00 18.99
C LYS A 174 -14.51 20.38 18.54
N LEU A 175 -14.43 20.65 17.24
CA LEU A 175 -14.84 21.94 16.69
C LEU A 175 -16.35 22.02 16.41
N GLU A 176 -17.07 20.89 16.51
CA GLU A 176 -18.47 20.76 16.07
C GLU A 176 -18.70 21.35 14.67
N ALA A 177 -17.63 21.43 13.89
CA ALA A 177 -17.60 22.07 12.59
C ALA A 177 -17.68 21.03 11.50
N ASN A 178 -18.60 21.22 10.56
CA ASN A 178 -18.72 20.40 9.36
C ASN A 178 -18.42 21.23 8.10
N PRO A 179 -17.16 21.70 7.91
CA PRO A 179 -16.85 22.69 6.86
C PRO A 179 -17.11 22.18 5.43
N PHE A 180 -17.25 20.87 5.24
CA PHE A 180 -17.46 20.27 3.92
C PHE A 180 -18.54 19.17 3.91
N GLY A 181 -19.39 19.07 4.93
CA GLY A 181 -20.33 17.95 5.04
C GLY A 181 -19.69 16.58 5.25
N ILE A 182 -18.43 16.56 5.74
CA ILE A 182 -17.64 15.34 5.90
C ILE A 182 -17.91 14.66 7.26
N TYR A 183 -18.34 15.44 8.26
CA TYR A 183 -18.59 14.97 9.61
C TYR A 183 -20.08 15.17 9.96
N ASP A 184 -20.82 14.07 10.10
CA ASP A 184 -22.27 14.06 10.38
C ASP A 184 -22.58 13.77 11.87
N GLY A 185 -21.65 14.11 12.78
CA GLY A 185 -21.81 13.85 14.22
C GLY A 185 -21.46 12.43 14.66
N GLY A 186 -21.13 11.53 13.73
CA GLY A 186 -20.61 10.19 13.96
C GLY A 186 -19.25 9.98 13.34
N LEU A 187 -18.43 9.10 13.91
CA LEU A 187 -17.12 8.72 13.35
C LEU A 187 -17.31 7.52 12.44
N ASP A 188 -17.11 7.71 11.13
CA ASP A 188 -17.13 6.61 10.16
C ASP A 188 -15.69 6.07 9.97
N VAL A 189 -15.51 4.79 10.28
CA VAL A 189 -14.26 4.04 10.09
C VAL A 189 -13.81 4.04 8.63
N GLY A 190 -14.72 4.19 7.68
CA GLY A 190 -14.41 4.30 6.26
C GLY A 190 -13.41 5.43 5.94
N TYR A 191 -13.37 6.48 6.75
CA TYR A 191 -12.42 7.58 6.55
C TYR A 191 -10.96 7.16 6.74
N VAL A 192 -10.67 6.13 7.52
CA VAL A 192 -9.31 5.54 7.58
C VAL A 192 -8.86 5.11 6.19
N PHE A 193 -9.74 4.47 5.44
CA PHE A 193 -9.46 3.96 4.09
C PHE A 193 -9.45 5.07 3.05
N TYR A 194 -10.39 6.03 3.12
CA TYR A 194 -10.45 7.16 2.20
C TYR A 194 -9.26 8.10 2.34
N ILE A 195 -8.82 8.38 3.57
CA ILE A 195 -7.62 9.18 3.85
C ILE A 195 -6.38 8.48 3.30
N ASN A 196 -6.26 7.17 3.50
CA ASN A 196 -5.14 6.39 2.96
C ASN A 196 -5.12 6.44 1.43
N LEU A 197 -6.28 6.21 0.78
CA LEU A 197 -6.41 6.32 -0.67
C LEU A 197 -6.02 7.71 -1.18
N PHE A 198 -6.51 8.78 -0.53
CA PHE A 198 -6.16 10.14 -0.89
C PHE A 198 -4.66 10.38 -0.79
N CYS A 199 -4.02 9.99 0.32
CA CYS A 199 -2.58 10.15 0.50
C CYS A 199 -1.78 9.38 -0.54
N THR A 200 -2.15 8.13 -0.83
CA THR A 200 -1.51 7.30 -1.86
C THR A 200 -1.65 7.93 -3.25
N ALA A 201 -2.86 8.38 -3.62
CA ALA A 201 -3.09 9.05 -4.90
C ALA A 201 -2.32 10.37 -5.00
N PHE A 202 -2.30 11.17 -3.93
CA PHE A 202 -1.56 12.43 -3.87
C PHE A 202 -0.05 12.23 -4.09
N ILE A 203 0.55 11.25 -3.45
CA ILE A 203 1.98 10.94 -3.62
C ILE A 203 2.30 10.49 -5.05
N THR A 204 1.38 9.81 -5.74
CA THR A 204 1.58 9.38 -7.13
C THR A 204 1.90 10.57 -8.06
N LEU A 205 1.33 11.74 -7.80
CA LEU A 205 1.57 12.94 -8.62
C LEU A 205 3.04 13.38 -8.62
N PHE A 206 3.78 13.10 -7.56
CA PHE A 206 5.20 13.47 -7.44
C PHE A 206 6.14 12.56 -8.24
N PHE A 207 5.64 11.47 -8.79
CA PHE A 207 6.39 10.61 -9.71
C PHE A 207 6.34 11.08 -11.16
N TRP A 208 5.72 12.22 -11.44
CA TRP A 208 5.62 12.77 -12.79
C TRP A 208 6.95 12.79 -13.57
N LYS A 209 8.05 13.14 -12.87
CA LYS A 209 9.39 13.18 -13.50
C LYS A 209 9.91 11.79 -13.87
N GLU A 210 9.61 10.78 -13.08
CA GLU A 210 9.99 9.38 -13.28
C GLU A 210 9.12 8.71 -14.36
N LEU A 211 7.90 9.23 -14.56
CA LEU A 211 6.98 8.77 -15.59
C LEU A 211 7.13 9.57 -16.89
N ARG A 212 7.66 10.80 -16.83
CA ARG A 212 7.87 11.64 -18.00
C ARG A 212 9.06 11.12 -18.81
N GLY A 213 8.81 10.75 -20.08
CA GLY A 213 9.80 10.09 -20.93
C GLY A 213 9.79 8.56 -20.86
N PHE A 214 8.89 8.01 -20.04
CA PHE A 214 8.55 6.60 -20.09
C PHE A 214 8.06 6.27 -21.51
N LYS A 215 8.83 5.46 -22.21
CA LYS A 215 8.40 4.89 -23.49
C LYS A 215 7.66 3.61 -23.16
N PHE A 216 6.38 3.52 -23.49
CA PHE A 216 5.63 2.28 -23.40
C PHE A 216 6.33 1.21 -24.25
N GLY A 217 7.30 0.54 -23.65
CA GLY A 217 8.09 -0.52 -24.24
C GLY A 217 7.86 -1.79 -23.45
N PHE A 218 7.22 -2.76 -24.05
CA PHE A 218 6.99 -4.06 -23.44
C PHE A 218 7.81 -5.12 -24.19
N ASP A 219 8.67 -5.81 -23.44
CA ASP A 219 9.41 -6.97 -23.95
C ASP A 219 8.94 -8.24 -23.26
N GLY A 220 8.10 -9.01 -23.96
CA GLY A 220 7.54 -10.26 -23.43
C GLY A 220 8.59 -11.33 -23.14
N ARG A 221 9.73 -11.37 -23.87
CA ARG A 221 10.82 -12.31 -23.60
C ARG A 221 11.56 -11.93 -22.32
N LEU A 222 11.81 -10.65 -22.14
CA LEU A 222 12.39 -10.10 -20.91
C LEU A 222 11.47 -10.35 -19.72
N LEU A 223 10.17 -10.05 -19.86
CA LEU A 223 9.17 -10.31 -18.81
C LEU A 223 9.13 -11.79 -18.41
N LYS A 224 9.13 -12.72 -19.36
CA LYS A 224 9.13 -14.16 -19.06
C LYS A 224 10.33 -14.57 -18.20
N ARG A 225 11.53 -14.03 -18.51
CA ARG A 225 12.75 -14.29 -17.72
C ARG A 225 12.64 -13.68 -16.30
N MET A 226 12.08 -12.48 -16.23
CA MET A 226 11.86 -11.78 -14.95
C MET A 226 10.84 -12.50 -14.08
N LEU A 227 9.73 -12.98 -14.66
CA LEU A 227 8.71 -13.76 -13.95
C LEU A 227 9.27 -15.09 -13.42
N GLY A 228 10.12 -15.78 -14.21
CA GLY A 228 10.80 -16.99 -13.73
C GLY A 228 11.68 -16.75 -12.49
N TYR A 229 12.27 -15.56 -12.38
CA TYR A 229 13.04 -15.17 -11.20
C TYR A 229 12.16 -14.67 -10.05
N SER A 230 11.08 -13.97 -10.35
CA SER A 230 10.21 -13.36 -9.32
C SER A 230 9.28 -14.37 -8.64
N TRP A 231 8.96 -15.50 -9.28
CA TRP A 231 8.04 -16.50 -8.75
C TRP A 231 8.40 -17.03 -7.36
N PRO A 232 9.66 -17.45 -7.06
CA PRO A 232 10.03 -17.86 -5.71
C PRO A 232 9.93 -16.72 -4.68
N ILE A 233 10.20 -15.48 -5.12
CA ILE A 233 10.09 -14.29 -4.26
C ILE A 233 8.64 -14.03 -3.89
N LEU A 234 7.73 -14.18 -4.85
CA LEU A 234 6.28 -14.08 -4.60
C LEU A 234 5.84 -15.12 -3.57
N MET A 235 6.25 -16.38 -3.72
CA MET A 235 5.89 -17.44 -2.78
C MET A 235 6.39 -17.14 -1.36
N LEU A 236 7.63 -16.68 -1.23
CA LEU A 236 8.19 -16.25 0.06
C LEU A 236 7.44 -15.06 0.65
N GLY A 237 7.05 -14.10 -0.19
CA GLY A 237 6.26 -12.94 0.23
C GLY A 237 4.88 -13.33 0.76
N ILE A 238 4.17 -14.20 0.04
CA ILE A 238 2.86 -14.74 0.47
C ILE A 238 3.01 -15.48 1.80
N ALA A 239 3.97 -16.40 1.91
CA ALA A 239 4.22 -17.14 3.15
C ALA A 239 4.54 -16.20 4.32
N GLY A 240 5.32 -15.13 4.08
CA GLY A 240 5.62 -14.11 5.08
C GLY A 240 4.38 -13.37 5.59
N ILE A 241 3.50 -12.92 4.68
CA ILE A 241 2.26 -12.24 5.06
C ILE A 241 1.29 -13.20 5.77
N LEU A 242 1.15 -14.44 5.30
CA LEU A 242 0.31 -15.43 5.96
C LEU A 242 0.81 -15.76 7.37
N ASN A 243 2.12 -15.82 7.58
CA ASN A 243 2.68 -15.99 8.91
C ASN A 243 2.45 -14.79 9.84
N GLN A 244 2.43 -13.57 9.28
CA GLN A 244 2.26 -12.34 10.07
C GLN A 244 0.79 -11.99 10.31
N SER A 245 -0.06 -12.12 9.31
CA SER A 245 -1.44 -11.61 9.29
C SER A 245 -2.48 -12.68 8.91
N GLY A 246 -2.07 -13.95 8.83
CA GLY A 246 -2.95 -15.04 8.42
C GLY A 246 -4.12 -15.23 9.37
N SER A 247 -3.93 -15.06 10.68
CA SER A 247 -5.01 -15.09 11.66
C SER A 247 -6.07 -14.03 11.37
N GLN A 248 -5.66 -12.80 11.07
CA GLN A 248 -6.56 -11.69 10.77
C GLN A 248 -7.34 -11.89 9.46
N ILE A 249 -6.75 -12.64 8.50
CA ILE A 249 -7.39 -12.98 7.22
C ILE A 249 -8.39 -14.12 7.40
N ILE A 250 -8.03 -15.16 8.15
CA ILE A 250 -8.78 -16.42 8.23
C ILE A 250 -9.86 -16.36 9.31
N PHE A 251 -9.63 -15.63 10.39
CA PHE A 251 -10.50 -15.56 11.56
C PHE A 251 -11.98 -15.25 11.23
N PRO A 252 -12.31 -14.28 10.35
CA PRO A 252 -13.69 -13.98 10.00
C PRO A 252 -14.43 -15.16 9.35
N PHE A 253 -13.73 -16.00 8.58
CA PHE A 253 -14.33 -17.17 7.94
C PHE A 253 -14.62 -18.33 8.92
N ILE A 254 -13.84 -18.42 10.00
CA ILE A 254 -14.01 -19.46 11.02
C ILE A 254 -15.05 -19.02 12.06
N TYR A 255 -14.98 -17.79 12.51
CA TYR A 255 -15.83 -17.25 13.58
C TYR A 255 -17.22 -16.84 13.09
N GLY A 256 -17.35 -16.40 11.82
CA GLY A 256 -18.61 -15.97 11.23
C GLY A 256 -19.04 -14.55 11.62
N GLU A 257 -20.35 -14.31 11.69
CA GLU A 257 -20.89 -12.99 12.04
C GLU A 257 -20.45 -12.53 13.43
N GLY A 258 -20.08 -11.25 13.57
CA GLY A 258 -19.55 -10.68 14.82
C GLY A 258 -18.06 -10.86 15.05
N SER A 259 -17.32 -11.39 14.06
CA SER A 259 -15.86 -11.59 14.15
C SER A 259 -15.06 -10.30 14.31
N SER A 260 -15.60 -9.15 13.93
CA SER A 260 -14.91 -7.86 13.99
C SER A 260 -14.61 -7.40 15.42
N VAL A 261 -15.49 -7.70 16.39
CA VAL A 261 -15.29 -7.32 17.80
C VAL A 261 -14.09 -8.06 18.40
N PRO A 262 -14.03 -9.41 18.41
CA PRO A 262 -12.86 -10.11 18.92
C PRO A 262 -11.59 -9.83 18.10
N LEU A 263 -11.70 -9.59 16.80
CA LEU A 263 -10.55 -9.22 15.96
C LEU A 263 -9.96 -7.83 16.33
N GLY A 264 -10.78 -6.92 16.82
CA GLY A 264 -10.35 -5.61 17.30
C GLY A 264 -9.64 -5.65 18.65
N ILE A 265 -9.76 -6.74 19.40
CA ILE A 265 -9.12 -6.93 20.71
C ILE A 265 -7.70 -7.55 20.55
N TYR A 266 -7.47 -8.31 19.49
CA TYR A 266 -6.17 -8.88 19.15
C TYR A 266 -5.25 -7.87 18.46
#